data_42a7ad5c5ec94bf1de8ee6221780215e
#
_entry.id   42a7ad5c5ec94bf1de8ee6221780215e
#
_cell.length_a   1.000
_cell.length_b   1.000
_cell.length_c   1.000
_cell.angle_alpha   90.00
_cell.angle_beta   90.00
_cell.angle_gamma   90.00
#
_symmetry.space_group_name_H-M   'P 1'
#
loop_
_entity.id
_entity.type
_entity.pdbx_description
1 polymer ?
#
loop_
_entity_poly.entity_id
_entity_poly.type
_entity_poly.pdbx_seq_one_letter_code
_entity_poly.pdbx_strand_id
1 'polypeptide(L)'
;MSDNNINLTVLGFDIAFRAGADMERARDAARLVEERFAKQKTRSQGGQSREMLLTFLALGLADDLLQLKKTQNDARLRIAALLARIENSE
;
A
#
# COMPACT_ATOMS: atom_id res chain seq x y z
N MET A 1 -24.84 10.26 19.25
CA MET A 1 -23.48 10.61 19.04
C MET A 1 -22.80 9.64 18.13
N SER A 2 -22.45 10.11 17.01
CA SER A 2 -21.88 9.21 16.04
C SER A 2 -20.43 8.95 16.40
N ASP A 3 -20.15 7.74 16.69
CA ASP A 3 -18.81 7.31 16.71
C ASP A 3 -18.32 7.26 15.31
N ASN A 4 -17.54 8.22 14.97
CA ASN A 4 -16.93 8.27 13.67
C ASN A 4 -15.73 7.34 13.57
N ASN A 5 -15.72 6.28 14.35
CA ASN A 5 -14.60 5.35 14.36
C ASN A 5 -14.98 4.06 13.65
N ILE A 6 -14.08 3.61 12.79
CA ILE A 6 -14.18 2.33 12.13
C ILE A 6 -13.24 1.39 12.84
N ASN A 7 -13.73 0.25 13.28
CA ASN A 7 -12.92 -0.75 13.93
C ASN A 7 -12.59 -1.87 12.94
N LEU A 8 -11.31 -2.14 12.79
CA LEU A 8 -10.83 -3.23 11.95
C LEU A 8 -9.89 -4.12 12.76
N THR A 9 -10.01 -5.41 12.55
CA THR A 9 -9.07 -6.35 13.12
C THR A 9 -8.06 -6.72 12.06
N VAL A 10 -6.79 -6.41 12.31
CA VAL A 10 -5.71 -6.67 11.36
C VAL A 10 -4.59 -7.37 12.09
N LEU A 11 -4.21 -8.54 11.61
CA LEU A 11 -3.16 -9.37 12.21
C LEU A 11 -3.39 -9.65 13.69
N GLY A 12 -4.66 -9.76 14.08
CA GLY A 12 -5.04 -10.03 15.45
C GLY A 12 -5.19 -8.82 16.34
N PHE A 13 -4.97 -7.63 15.80
CA PHE A 13 -5.11 -6.39 16.55
C PHE A 13 -6.39 -5.65 16.15
N ASP A 14 -7.10 -5.16 17.14
CA ASP A 14 -8.26 -4.31 16.90
C ASP A 14 -7.77 -2.87 16.78
N ILE A 15 -8.02 -2.29 15.62
CA ILE A 15 -7.55 -0.94 15.33
C ILE A 15 -8.74 -0.05 15.03
N ALA A 16 -8.78 1.12 15.65
CA ALA A 16 -9.81 2.11 15.41
C ALA A 16 -9.28 3.21 14.50
N PHE A 17 -10.04 3.52 13.46
CA PHE A 17 -9.73 4.60 12.55
C PHE A 17 -10.79 5.69 12.67
N ARG A 18 -10.38 6.91 12.42
CA ARG A 18 -11.33 8.02 12.42
C ARG A 18 -12.23 7.97 11.20
N ALA A 19 -13.47 8.40 11.41
CA ALA A 19 -14.40 8.57 10.32
C ALA A 19 -13.91 9.68 9.40
N GLY A 20 -14.30 9.58 8.17
CA GLY A 20 -13.81 10.43 7.11
C GLY A 20 -12.86 9.68 6.22
N ALA A 21 -12.29 8.60 6.73
CA ALA A 21 -11.54 7.71 5.88
C ALA A 21 -12.53 6.87 5.06
N ASP A 22 -12.16 6.58 3.85
CA ASP A 22 -12.91 5.66 3.00
C ASP A 22 -12.88 4.28 3.64
N MET A 23 -14.03 3.78 4.07
CA MET A 23 -14.13 2.48 4.73
C MET A 23 -13.70 1.35 3.83
N GLU A 24 -14.06 1.41 2.56
CA GLU A 24 -13.68 0.36 1.61
C GLU A 24 -12.17 0.31 1.46
N ARG A 25 -11.56 1.47 1.32
CA ARG A 25 -10.11 1.53 1.17
C ARG A 25 -9.41 1.05 2.42
N ALA A 26 -9.94 1.37 3.60
CA ALA A 26 -9.36 0.89 4.85
C ALA A 26 -9.43 -0.64 4.95
N ARG A 27 -10.55 -1.21 4.56
CA ARG A 27 -10.71 -2.67 4.56
C ARG A 27 -9.81 -3.33 3.53
N ASP A 28 -9.70 -2.72 2.35
CA ASP A 28 -8.82 -3.24 1.31
C ASP A 28 -7.36 -3.18 1.76
N ALA A 29 -6.97 -2.11 2.44
CA ALA A 29 -5.62 -1.98 2.96
C ALA A 29 -5.35 -3.05 4.01
N ALA A 30 -6.31 -3.29 4.91
CA ALA A 30 -6.18 -4.34 5.93
C ALA A 30 -6.03 -5.71 5.29
N ARG A 31 -6.83 -5.98 4.26
CA ARG A 31 -6.77 -7.25 3.54
C ARG A 31 -5.41 -7.42 2.86
N LEU A 32 -4.91 -6.37 2.26
CA LEU A 32 -3.60 -6.41 1.61
C LEU A 32 -2.49 -6.71 2.61
N VAL A 33 -2.55 -6.09 3.78
CA VAL A 33 -1.57 -6.35 4.83
C VAL A 33 -1.59 -7.81 5.25
N GLU A 34 -2.79 -8.36 5.45
CA GLU A 34 -2.93 -9.76 5.85
C GLU A 34 -2.45 -10.73 4.79
N GLU A 35 -2.75 -10.46 3.54
CA GLU A 35 -2.28 -11.28 2.42
C GLU A 35 -0.76 -11.26 2.32
N ARG A 36 -0.17 -10.07 2.43
CA ARG A 36 1.27 -9.92 2.35
C ARG A 36 1.97 -10.59 3.51
N PHE A 37 1.40 -10.49 4.70
CA PHE A 37 1.95 -11.14 5.88
C PHE A 37 1.94 -12.65 5.73
N ALA A 38 0.84 -13.21 5.23
CA ALA A 38 0.72 -14.64 5.01
C ALA A 38 1.76 -15.15 4.01
N LYS A 39 1.97 -14.40 2.93
CA LYS A 39 3.00 -14.75 1.94
C LYS A 39 4.39 -14.70 2.53
N GLN A 40 4.67 -13.68 3.32
CA GLN A 40 5.97 -13.52 3.95
C GLN A 40 6.24 -14.66 4.91
N LYS A 41 5.23 -15.05 5.67
CA LYS A 41 5.33 -16.16 6.61
C LYS A 41 5.64 -17.48 5.89
N THR A 42 5.00 -17.70 4.75
CA THR A 42 5.22 -18.90 3.95
C THR A 42 6.64 -18.92 3.39
N ARG A 43 7.13 -17.78 2.91
CA ARG A 43 8.47 -17.69 2.31
C ARG A 43 9.59 -17.90 3.33
N SER A 44 9.36 -17.51 4.57
CA SER A 44 10.40 -17.56 5.59
C SER A 44 10.68 -18.98 6.08
N GLN A 45 9.85 -19.96 5.74
CA GLN A 45 10.03 -21.35 6.11
C GLN A 45 10.14 -21.56 7.61
N GLY A 46 9.55 -20.69 8.38
CA GLY A 46 9.61 -20.79 9.83
C GLY A 46 10.90 -20.21 10.40
N GLY A 47 10.94 -20.04 11.69
CA GLY A 47 12.13 -19.60 12.39
C GLY A 47 12.30 -18.11 12.52
N GLN A 48 11.49 -17.30 11.86
CA GLN A 48 11.60 -15.85 12.02
C GLN A 48 10.56 -15.33 12.98
N SER A 49 10.94 -14.32 13.76
CA SER A 49 10.04 -13.68 14.69
C SER A 49 8.96 -12.91 13.94
N ARG A 50 7.85 -12.66 14.63
CA ARG A 50 6.78 -11.85 14.07
C ARG A 50 7.26 -10.46 13.72
N GLU A 51 8.13 -9.89 14.56
CA GLU A 51 8.69 -8.56 14.31
C GLU A 51 9.49 -8.52 13.02
N MET A 52 10.29 -9.55 12.75
CA MET A 52 11.02 -9.64 11.49
C MET A 52 10.09 -9.76 10.30
N LEU A 53 9.06 -10.58 10.43
CA LEU A 53 8.07 -10.74 9.36
C LEU A 53 7.37 -9.42 9.06
N LEU A 54 7.01 -8.66 10.10
CA LEU A 54 6.39 -7.36 9.93
C LEU A 54 7.35 -6.34 9.31
N THR A 55 8.63 -6.43 9.63
CA THR A 55 9.63 -5.56 9.05
C THR A 55 9.77 -5.83 7.55
N PHE A 56 9.85 -7.10 7.17
CA PHE A 56 9.90 -7.45 5.75
C PHE A 56 8.62 -7.03 5.02
N LEU A 57 7.49 -7.18 5.67
CA LEU A 57 6.22 -6.73 5.11
C LEU A 57 6.25 -5.22 4.83
N ALA A 58 6.71 -4.46 5.82
CA ALA A 58 6.78 -3.01 5.67
C ALA A 58 7.73 -2.60 4.55
N LEU A 59 8.89 -3.25 4.46
CA LEU A 59 9.85 -2.97 3.39
C LEU A 59 9.27 -3.29 2.03
N GLY A 60 8.55 -4.41 1.92
CA GLY A 60 7.92 -4.79 0.66
C GLY A 60 6.86 -3.79 0.20
N LEU A 61 6.04 -3.34 1.14
CA LEU A 61 5.02 -2.33 0.83
C LEU A 61 5.65 -1.00 0.45
N ALA A 62 6.71 -0.61 1.15
CA ALA A 62 7.44 0.62 0.84
C ALA A 62 8.08 0.54 -0.56
N ASP A 63 8.65 -0.61 -0.89
CA ASP A 63 9.24 -0.82 -2.21
C ASP A 63 8.18 -0.70 -3.30
N ASP A 64 7.02 -1.32 -3.10
CA ASP A 64 5.91 -1.22 -4.05
C ASP A 64 5.47 0.23 -4.24
N LEU A 65 5.40 0.98 -3.14
CA LEU A 65 5.02 2.39 -3.21
C LEU A 65 6.03 3.20 -4.02
N LEU A 66 7.32 2.97 -3.78
CA LEU A 66 8.37 3.65 -4.53
C LEU A 66 8.32 3.31 -6.01
N GLN A 67 8.04 2.04 -6.32
CA GLN A 67 7.91 1.58 -7.69
C GLN A 67 6.73 2.26 -8.39
N LEU A 68 5.59 2.35 -7.70
CA LEU A 68 4.43 3.03 -8.24
C LEU A 68 4.69 4.51 -8.49
N LYS A 69 5.39 5.18 -7.57
CA LYS A 69 5.74 6.58 -7.74
C LYS A 69 6.65 6.78 -8.94
N LYS A 70 7.60 5.88 -9.14
CA LYS A 70 8.50 5.95 -10.28
C LYS A 70 7.73 5.78 -11.58
N THR A 71 6.87 4.78 -11.64
CA THR A 71 6.05 4.51 -12.83
C THR A 71 5.17 5.70 -13.16
N GLN A 72 4.55 6.30 -12.15
CA GLN A 72 3.70 7.46 -12.33
C GLN A 72 4.49 8.65 -12.85
N ASN A 73 5.68 8.87 -12.31
CA ASN A 73 6.54 9.97 -12.75
C ASN A 73 7.02 9.77 -14.19
N ASP A 74 7.39 8.54 -14.54
CA ASP A 74 7.80 8.21 -15.90
C ASP A 74 6.65 8.45 -16.89
N ALA A 75 5.44 8.11 -16.52
CA ALA A 75 4.26 8.35 -17.35
C ALA A 75 4.03 9.85 -17.56
N ARG A 76 4.19 10.65 -16.51
CA ARG A 76 4.05 12.11 -16.62
C ARG A 76 5.09 12.72 -17.56
N LEU A 77 6.33 12.25 -17.44
CA LEU A 77 7.40 12.74 -18.30
C LEU A 77 7.15 12.36 -19.75
N ARG A 78 6.62 11.17 -19.99
CA ARG A 78 6.27 10.72 -21.33
C ARG A 78 5.18 11.60 -21.94
N ILE A 79 4.14 11.88 -21.17
CA ILE A 79 3.04 12.74 -21.62
C ILE A 79 3.55 14.14 -21.92
N ALA A 80 4.39 14.69 -21.03
CA ALA A 80 4.96 16.01 -21.25
C ALA A 80 5.81 16.06 -22.53
N ALA A 81 6.59 15.01 -22.77
CA ALA A 81 7.41 14.94 -23.97
C ALA A 81 6.55 14.87 -25.23
N LEU A 82 5.47 14.09 -25.19
CA LEU A 82 4.54 13.97 -26.30
C LEU A 82 3.86 15.30 -26.62
N LEU A 83 3.42 16.02 -25.58
CA LEU A 83 2.80 17.32 -25.72
C LEU A 83 3.76 18.34 -26.34
N ALA A 84 5.01 18.33 -25.87
CA ALA A 84 6.02 19.23 -26.42
C ALA A 84 6.26 18.95 -27.89
N ARG A 85 6.27 17.68 -28.29
CA ARG A 85 6.46 17.31 -29.71
C ARG A 85 5.27 17.76 -30.57
N ILE A 86 4.07 17.63 -30.05
CA ILE A 86 2.87 18.09 -30.76
C ILE A 86 2.89 19.59 -30.95
N GLU A 87 3.25 20.33 -29.90
CA GLU A 87 3.33 21.79 -29.97
C GLU A 87 4.40 22.26 -30.95
N ASN A 88 5.52 21.56 -31.02
CA ASN A 88 6.62 21.93 -31.91
C ASN A 88 6.42 21.51 -33.35
N SER A 89 5.43 20.68 -33.62
CA SER A 89 5.21 20.19 -34.99
C SER A 89 4.28 21.07 -35.81
N GLU A 90 3.78 22.12 -35.22
CA GLU A 90 2.92 23.06 -35.95
C GLU A 90 3.75 24.09 -36.73
#